data_3cd43a4fd2234bb07dfb8ca2d9ce7a94
#
_entry.id   3cd43a4fd2234bb07dfb8ca2d9ce7a94
#
_cell.length_a   1.000
_cell.length_b   1.000
_cell.length_c   1.000
_cell.angle_alpha   90.00
_cell.angle_beta   90.00
_cell.angle_gamma   90.00
#
_symmetry.space_group_name_H-M   'P 1'
#
loop_
_entity.id
_entity.type
_entity.pdbx_description
1 polymer ?
#
loop_
_entity_poly.entity_id
_entity_poly.type
_entity_poly.pdbx_seq_one_letter_code
_entity_poly.pdbx_strand_id
1 'polypeptide(L)'
;MNRRAAFAFCAVFALAQPACAPTPRPEIMREVDAARAGAAVQAAAKSAPQAYADAELRRSQAEQAFADNKPASAQILSEQALAAYTRATVQARLSRAQAALADEQARLAKATALQADLDAQQQRFLLEAEALETRLKVVHDAEPLPVNTPASAEREQARVAAAKALLTQAKLLCMAARLLEPNREAVGPLLGKIEDLNAKLRTPPAPIDDAVASRSGCLKELTLVRRPATQKNPAGGVADSLLSELSASSLLPFRDDRGVVVTLRALFNAKDQLNAEASTQLDLLAKVAKAHPEFPLLAVVHVARGNASTRDAAQAATIAEALRKSGAPQVAAETAGSTLPILDPARPGANERNARIEVVFVSPSSS
;
A
#
# COMPACT_ATOMS: atom_id res chain seq x y z
N MET A 1 44.84 84.49 68.39
CA MET A 1 46.09 84.45 67.64
C MET A 1 45.89 83.60 66.38
N ASN A 2 45.88 84.31 65.34
CA ASN A 2 46.27 84.08 63.95
C ASN A 2 46.73 82.70 63.51
N ARG A 3 46.17 82.13 62.44
CA ARG A 3 46.89 81.83 61.22
C ARG A 3 45.92 81.49 60.10
N ARG A 4 46.00 82.29 59.04
CA ARG A 4 45.36 82.10 57.75
C ARG A 4 46.10 80.99 57.00
N ALA A 5 45.38 80.04 56.42
CA ALA A 5 45.91 79.13 55.46
C ALA A 5 45.11 79.29 54.17
N ALA A 6 45.84 79.71 53.09
CA ALA A 6 45.31 79.90 51.74
C ALA A 6 45.08 78.54 51.08
N PHE A 7 43.87 78.33 50.53
CA PHE A 7 43.59 77.16 49.60
C PHE A 7 43.90 77.60 48.21
N ALA A 8 44.90 76.95 47.58
CA ALA A 8 45.21 77.04 46.20
C ALA A 8 44.27 76.09 45.47
N PHE A 9 43.44 76.64 44.57
CA PHE A 9 42.53 75.89 43.71
C PHE A 9 43.34 75.46 42.45
N CYS A 10 43.78 74.18 42.34
CA CYS A 10 44.28 73.54 41.11
C CYS A 10 43.12 73.11 40.29
N ALA A 11 42.76 73.89 39.27
CA ALA A 11 41.83 73.43 38.21
C ALA A 11 42.51 72.43 37.32
N VAL A 12 42.19 71.15 37.46
CA VAL A 12 42.58 70.09 36.57
C VAL A 12 41.58 70.11 35.38
N PHE A 13 42.01 70.64 34.26
CA PHE A 13 41.29 70.54 32.96
C PHE A 13 41.48 69.14 32.47
N ALA A 14 40.53 68.25 32.76
CA ALA A 14 40.45 66.91 32.11
C ALA A 14 40.05 67.10 30.62
N LEU A 15 41.00 66.96 29.75
CA LEU A 15 40.78 66.81 28.34
C LEU A 15 40.02 65.51 28.12
N ALA A 16 38.69 65.56 28.00
CA ALA A 16 37.86 64.47 27.50
C ALA A 16 38.20 64.27 26.04
N GLN A 17 39.07 63.32 25.75
CA GLN A 17 39.26 62.83 24.41
C GLN A 17 37.93 62.16 23.99
N PRO A 18 37.32 62.54 22.87
CA PRO A 18 36.19 61.74 22.33
C PRO A 18 36.72 60.34 22.01
N ALA A 19 36.43 59.41 22.90
CA ALA A 19 36.62 58.00 22.58
C ALA A 19 35.81 57.72 21.30
N CYS A 20 36.47 57.50 20.17
CA CYS A 20 35.83 57.01 18.98
C CYS A 20 35.12 55.70 19.33
N ALA A 21 33.82 55.79 19.62
CA ALA A 21 33.01 54.58 19.79
C ALA A 21 33.14 53.72 18.52
N PRO A 22 33.49 52.46 18.63
CA PRO A 22 33.61 51.59 17.44
C PRO A 22 32.27 51.63 16.70
N THR A 23 32.34 51.78 15.37
CA THR A 23 31.18 51.81 14.52
C THR A 23 30.36 50.54 14.78
N PRO A 24 29.06 50.63 15.15
CA PRO A 24 28.28 49.45 15.44
C PRO A 24 28.18 48.59 14.19
N ARG A 25 28.36 47.25 14.34
CA ARG A 25 28.23 46.27 13.27
C ARG A 25 26.83 46.34 12.69
N PRO A 26 26.66 46.56 11.38
CA PRO A 26 25.35 46.59 10.71
C PRO A 26 24.51 45.35 10.99
N GLU A 27 23.21 45.50 11.20
CA GLU A 27 22.31 44.38 11.55
C GLU A 27 22.26 43.33 10.44
N ILE A 28 22.30 43.77 9.20
CA ILE A 28 22.34 42.89 8.02
C ILE A 28 23.53 41.91 8.02
N MET A 29 24.67 42.30 8.59
CA MET A 29 25.83 41.39 8.72
C MET A 29 25.54 40.26 9.69
N ARG A 30 24.76 40.49 10.75
CA ARG A 30 24.29 39.44 11.67
C ARG A 30 23.30 38.52 11.00
N GLU A 31 22.40 39.06 10.16
CA GLU A 31 21.47 38.26 9.35
C GLU A 31 22.21 37.36 8.36
N VAL A 32 23.26 37.87 7.72
CA VAL A 32 24.13 37.06 6.82
C VAL A 32 24.79 35.92 7.56
N ASP A 33 25.33 36.18 8.80
CA ASP A 33 25.95 35.15 9.61
C ASP A 33 24.91 34.09 10.04
N ALA A 34 23.72 34.51 10.43
CA ALA A 34 22.61 33.64 10.78
C ALA A 34 22.16 32.80 9.58
N ALA A 35 22.02 33.43 8.40
CA ALA A 35 21.69 32.74 7.15
C ALA A 35 22.75 31.68 6.79
N ARG A 36 24.03 32.03 6.90
CA ARG A 36 25.17 31.14 6.66
C ARG A 36 25.13 29.91 7.58
N ALA A 37 24.79 30.10 8.85
CA ALA A 37 24.70 29.02 9.84
C ALA A 37 23.46 28.13 9.60
N GLY A 38 22.49 28.59 8.84
CA GLY A 38 21.26 27.87 8.56
C GLY A 38 21.49 26.56 7.80
N ALA A 39 20.77 25.49 8.20
CA ALA A 39 20.90 24.16 7.62
C ALA A 39 20.71 24.12 6.09
N ALA A 40 19.83 24.98 5.55
CA ALA A 40 19.57 25.08 4.12
C ALA A 40 20.79 25.61 3.34
N VAL A 41 21.48 26.61 3.88
CA VAL A 41 22.70 27.19 3.29
C VAL A 41 23.87 26.21 3.41
N GLN A 42 24.00 25.52 4.54
CA GLN A 42 25.00 24.47 4.72
C GLN A 42 24.78 23.30 3.74
N ALA A 43 23.53 22.93 3.49
CA ALA A 43 23.21 21.94 2.47
C ALA A 43 23.53 22.43 1.04
N ALA A 44 23.44 23.76 0.78
CA ALA A 44 23.77 24.35 -0.51
C ALA A 44 25.27 24.25 -0.81
N ALA A 45 26.14 24.26 0.19
CA ALA A 45 27.60 24.06 0.01
C ALA A 45 27.90 22.73 -0.71
N LYS A 46 27.08 21.69 -0.50
CA LYS A 46 27.25 20.37 -1.14
C LYS A 46 26.55 20.28 -2.51
N SER A 47 25.33 20.84 -2.62
CA SER A 47 24.46 20.63 -3.80
C SER A 47 24.55 21.75 -4.84
N ALA A 48 25.10 22.92 -4.49
CA ALA A 48 25.32 24.07 -5.36
C ALA A 48 26.63 24.81 -4.98
N PRO A 49 27.80 24.16 -5.03
CA PRO A 49 29.05 24.68 -4.49
C PRO A 49 29.48 26.01 -5.09
N GLN A 50 29.26 26.22 -6.39
CA GLN A 50 29.60 27.47 -7.06
C GLN A 50 28.79 28.66 -6.57
N ALA A 51 27.47 28.48 -6.42
CA ALA A 51 26.59 29.53 -5.91
C ALA A 51 26.86 29.82 -4.42
N TYR A 52 27.21 28.81 -3.65
CA TYR A 52 27.64 28.96 -2.26
C TYR A 52 28.97 29.76 -2.19
N ALA A 53 29.96 29.43 -3.03
CA ALA A 53 31.24 30.15 -3.07
C ALA A 53 31.08 31.63 -3.46
N ASP A 54 30.18 31.98 -4.40
CA ASP A 54 29.82 33.37 -4.71
C ASP A 54 29.28 34.12 -3.51
N ALA A 55 28.40 33.47 -2.71
CA ALA A 55 27.88 34.05 -1.49
C ALA A 55 28.98 34.26 -0.41
N GLU A 56 29.86 33.30 -0.21
CA GLU A 56 30.99 33.42 0.71
C GLU A 56 31.97 34.55 0.29
N LEU A 57 32.20 34.70 -1.03
CA LEU A 57 33.02 35.80 -1.54
C LEU A 57 32.41 37.15 -1.19
N ARG A 58 31.11 37.36 -1.44
CA ARG A 58 30.41 38.60 -1.11
C ARG A 58 30.41 38.88 0.41
N ARG A 59 30.19 37.84 1.22
CA ARG A 59 30.31 37.95 2.69
C ARG A 59 31.71 38.40 3.11
N SER A 60 32.74 37.79 2.53
CA SER A 60 34.14 38.16 2.81
C SER A 60 34.42 39.63 2.44
N GLN A 61 33.92 40.07 1.28
CA GLN A 61 34.03 41.46 0.84
C GLN A 61 33.30 42.44 1.81
N ALA A 62 32.14 42.03 2.34
CA ALA A 62 31.41 42.82 3.32
C ALA A 62 32.19 42.98 4.63
N GLU A 63 32.77 41.89 5.13
CA GLU A 63 33.64 41.91 6.31
C GLU A 63 34.89 42.83 6.12
N GLN A 64 35.50 42.73 4.92
CA GLN A 64 36.62 43.60 4.61
C GLN A 64 36.21 45.06 4.55
N ALA A 65 35.09 45.39 3.92
CA ALA A 65 34.57 46.76 3.84
C ALA A 65 34.26 47.33 5.23
N PHE A 66 33.74 46.51 6.13
CA PHE A 66 33.51 46.90 7.53
C PHE A 66 34.81 47.12 8.27
N ALA A 67 35.81 46.25 8.12
CA ALA A 67 37.13 46.40 8.70
C ALA A 67 37.85 47.69 8.20
N ASP A 68 37.60 48.05 6.92
CA ASP A 68 38.09 49.30 6.31
C ASP A 68 37.33 50.54 6.75
N ASN A 69 36.44 50.43 7.71
CA ASN A 69 35.59 51.52 8.22
C ASN A 69 34.68 52.15 7.14
N LYS A 70 34.15 51.31 6.22
CA LYS A 70 33.21 51.69 5.15
C LYS A 70 31.83 51.05 5.37
N PRO A 71 31.05 51.51 6.38
CA PRO A 71 29.83 50.84 6.82
C PRO A 71 28.74 50.76 5.73
N ALA A 72 28.60 51.78 4.89
CA ALA A 72 27.64 51.75 3.78
C ALA A 72 27.98 50.68 2.72
N SER A 73 29.25 50.53 2.37
CA SER A 73 29.71 49.47 1.45
C SER A 73 29.52 48.11 2.11
N ALA A 74 29.83 47.97 3.39
CA ALA A 74 29.61 46.72 4.14
C ALA A 74 28.12 46.29 4.14
N GLN A 75 27.21 47.26 4.31
CA GLN A 75 25.77 47.01 4.25
C GLN A 75 25.34 46.49 2.87
N ILE A 76 25.69 47.21 1.79
CA ILE A 76 25.34 46.80 0.41
C ILE A 76 25.89 45.42 0.07
N LEU A 77 27.15 45.14 0.41
CA LEU A 77 27.79 43.84 0.18
C LEU A 77 27.14 42.74 1.02
N SER A 78 26.67 43.03 2.23
CA SER A 78 25.93 42.09 3.06
C SER A 78 24.58 41.75 2.50
N GLU A 79 23.83 42.73 1.98
CA GLU A 79 22.56 42.51 1.27
C GLU A 79 22.77 41.63 0.04
N GLN A 80 23.84 41.89 -0.71
CA GLN A 80 24.21 41.03 -1.85
C GLN A 80 24.61 39.62 -1.41
N ALA A 81 25.31 39.46 -0.28
CA ALA A 81 25.67 38.15 0.26
C ALA A 81 24.42 37.37 0.69
N LEU A 82 23.45 38.02 1.36
CA LEU A 82 22.19 37.41 1.75
C LEU A 82 21.39 36.93 0.54
N ALA A 83 21.28 37.77 -0.49
CA ALA A 83 20.64 37.40 -1.75
C ALA A 83 21.36 36.22 -2.44
N ALA A 84 22.71 36.22 -2.41
CA ALA A 84 23.51 35.12 -2.99
C ALA A 84 23.32 33.80 -2.20
N TYR A 85 23.22 33.80 -0.87
CA TYR A 85 22.88 32.61 -0.08
C TYR A 85 21.47 32.11 -0.39
N THR A 86 20.50 33.01 -0.55
CA THR A 86 19.13 32.65 -0.97
C THR A 86 19.17 31.96 -2.34
N ARG A 87 19.89 32.53 -3.30
CA ARG A 87 20.09 31.94 -4.63
C ARG A 87 20.77 30.57 -4.53
N ALA A 88 21.80 30.41 -3.71
CA ALA A 88 22.48 29.14 -3.49
C ALA A 88 21.54 28.06 -2.96
N THR A 89 20.65 28.41 -2.01
CA THR A 89 19.64 27.47 -1.46
C THR A 89 18.63 27.04 -2.52
N VAL A 90 18.17 27.98 -3.36
CA VAL A 90 17.24 27.67 -4.46
C VAL A 90 17.90 26.75 -5.50
N GLN A 91 19.14 27.05 -5.91
CA GLN A 91 19.90 26.21 -6.83
C GLN A 91 20.16 24.81 -6.26
N ALA A 92 20.46 24.72 -4.96
CA ALA A 92 20.64 23.42 -4.29
C ALA A 92 19.36 22.59 -4.26
N ARG A 93 18.20 23.23 -4.09
CA ARG A 93 16.89 22.56 -4.18
C ARG A 93 16.61 22.08 -5.60
N LEU A 94 16.87 22.92 -6.59
CA LEU A 94 16.71 22.56 -8.00
C LEU A 94 17.60 21.37 -8.39
N SER A 95 18.89 21.41 -8.04
CA SER A 95 19.83 20.33 -8.33
C SER A 95 19.39 19.00 -7.71
N ARG A 96 18.92 19.02 -6.44
CA ARG A 96 18.40 17.82 -5.77
C ARG A 96 17.12 17.30 -6.43
N ALA A 97 16.21 18.21 -6.80
CA ALA A 97 14.98 17.81 -7.48
C ALA A 97 15.26 17.20 -8.86
N GLN A 98 16.23 17.75 -9.61
CA GLN A 98 16.65 17.19 -10.89
C GLN A 98 17.30 15.81 -10.72
N ALA A 99 18.14 15.62 -9.71
CA ALA A 99 18.73 14.32 -9.41
C ALA A 99 17.67 13.29 -9.03
N ALA A 100 16.72 13.66 -8.16
CA ALA A 100 15.62 12.80 -7.78
C ALA A 100 14.71 12.43 -8.97
N LEU A 101 14.44 13.39 -9.86
CA LEU A 101 13.69 13.12 -11.09
C LEU A 101 14.42 12.12 -12.01
N ALA A 102 15.73 12.29 -12.18
CA ALA A 102 16.54 11.36 -12.98
C ALA A 102 16.55 9.96 -12.38
N ASP A 103 16.66 9.84 -11.06
CA ASP A 103 16.58 8.54 -10.36
C ASP A 103 15.22 7.87 -10.56
N GLU A 104 14.12 8.62 -10.39
CA GLU A 104 12.77 8.06 -10.59
C GLU A 104 12.53 7.69 -12.06
N GLN A 105 13.02 8.47 -13.02
CA GLN A 105 12.96 8.10 -14.44
C GLN A 105 13.72 6.81 -14.73
N ALA A 106 14.91 6.62 -14.12
CA ALA A 106 15.66 5.40 -14.24
C ALA A 106 14.95 4.19 -13.61
N ARG A 107 14.28 4.39 -12.45
CA ARG A 107 13.45 3.36 -11.81
C ARG A 107 12.25 2.99 -12.67
N LEU A 108 11.56 3.99 -13.22
CA LEU A 108 10.42 3.78 -14.11
C LEU A 108 10.84 2.98 -15.35
N ALA A 109 11.97 3.33 -15.98
CA ALA A 109 12.47 2.60 -17.15
C ALA A 109 12.77 1.13 -16.82
N LYS A 110 13.38 0.86 -15.65
CA LYS A 110 13.62 -0.52 -15.18
C LYS A 110 12.33 -1.27 -14.91
N ALA A 111 11.35 -0.63 -14.28
CA ALA A 111 10.04 -1.24 -13.98
C ALA A 111 9.28 -1.57 -15.28
N THR A 112 9.30 -0.66 -16.26
CA THR A 112 8.68 -0.88 -17.58
C THR A 112 9.34 -2.02 -18.34
N ALA A 113 10.68 -2.12 -18.29
CA ALA A 113 11.39 -3.22 -18.92
C ALA A 113 11.06 -4.58 -18.24
N LEU A 114 10.98 -4.60 -16.90
CA LEU A 114 10.60 -5.79 -16.16
C LEU A 114 9.16 -6.21 -16.47
N GLN A 115 8.25 -5.25 -16.56
CA GLN A 115 6.86 -5.52 -16.94
C GLN A 115 6.78 -6.16 -18.32
N ALA A 116 7.48 -5.60 -19.31
CA ALA A 116 7.51 -6.18 -20.67
C ALA A 116 8.08 -7.61 -20.70
N ASP A 117 9.09 -7.90 -19.88
CA ASP A 117 9.64 -9.26 -19.75
C ASP A 117 8.63 -10.23 -19.10
N LEU A 118 7.95 -9.79 -18.03
CA LEU A 118 6.91 -10.58 -17.38
C LEU A 118 5.71 -10.85 -18.32
N ASP A 119 5.29 -9.85 -19.09
CA ASP A 119 4.22 -10.01 -20.08
C ASP A 119 4.63 -11.04 -21.15
N ALA A 120 5.88 -10.99 -21.63
CA ALA A 120 6.42 -11.97 -22.57
C ALA A 120 6.49 -13.38 -21.97
N GLN A 121 6.88 -13.52 -20.70
CA GLN A 121 6.87 -14.80 -19.98
C GLN A 121 5.44 -15.33 -19.82
N GLN A 122 4.50 -14.48 -19.43
CA GLN A 122 3.10 -14.84 -19.30
C GLN A 122 2.53 -15.40 -20.64
N GLN A 123 2.81 -14.72 -21.75
CA GLN A 123 2.39 -15.19 -23.08
C GLN A 123 2.99 -16.57 -23.42
N ARG A 124 4.27 -16.80 -23.10
CA ARG A 124 4.90 -18.11 -23.29
C ARG A 124 4.22 -19.21 -22.46
N PHE A 125 3.95 -18.94 -21.18
CA PHE A 125 3.26 -19.89 -20.31
C PHE A 125 1.83 -20.19 -20.77
N LEU A 126 1.10 -19.20 -21.29
CA LEU A 126 -0.22 -19.42 -21.86
C LEU A 126 -0.17 -20.35 -23.07
N LEU A 127 0.77 -20.13 -23.99
CA LEU A 127 0.96 -20.99 -25.15
C LEU A 127 1.39 -22.43 -24.77
N GLU A 128 2.25 -22.55 -23.75
CA GLU A 128 2.67 -23.84 -23.24
C GLU A 128 1.51 -24.57 -22.55
N ALA A 129 0.69 -23.86 -21.78
CA ALA A 129 -0.51 -24.42 -21.15
C ALA A 129 -1.51 -24.93 -22.20
N GLU A 130 -1.80 -24.14 -23.26
CA GLU A 130 -2.65 -24.57 -24.36
C GLU A 130 -2.09 -25.81 -25.08
N ALA A 131 -0.78 -25.87 -25.32
CA ALA A 131 -0.14 -27.02 -25.93
C ALA A 131 -0.23 -28.27 -25.03
N LEU A 132 -0.07 -28.12 -23.72
CA LEU A 132 -0.22 -29.21 -22.75
C LEU A 132 -1.68 -29.68 -22.65
N GLU A 133 -2.65 -28.76 -22.63
CA GLU A 133 -4.07 -29.09 -22.63
C GLU A 133 -4.45 -29.87 -23.90
N THR A 134 -3.95 -29.44 -25.05
CA THR A 134 -4.15 -30.16 -26.32
C THR A 134 -3.56 -31.56 -26.26
N ARG A 135 -2.35 -31.73 -25.73
CA ARG A 135 -1.72 -33.04 -25.55
C ARG A 135 -2.50 -33.93 -24.58
N LEU A 136 -2.93 -33.37 -23.44
CA LEU A 136 -3.77 -34.09 -22.47
C LEU A 136 -5.07 -34.56 -23.09
N LYS A 137 -5.72 -33.69 -23.88
CA LYS A 137 -6.95 -34.07 -24.63
C LYS A 137 -6.70 -35.21 -25.59
N VAL A 138 -5.62 -35.15 -26.38
CA VAL A 138 -5.26 -36.24 -27.32
C VAL A 138 -4.98 -37.55 -26.58
N VAL A 139 -4.24 -37.49 -25.44
CA VAL A 139 -3.96 -38.68 -24.63
C VAL A 139 -5.25 -39.23 -24.03
N HIS A 140 -6.12 -38.38 -23.52
CA HIS A 140 -7.40 -38.79 -22.93
C HIS A 140 -8.36 -39.39 -24.00
N ASP A 141 -8.40 -38.80 -25.19
CA ASP A 141 -9.21 -39.30 -26.30
C ASP A 141 -8.64 -40.64 -26.87
N ALA A 142 -7.33 -40.88 -26.70
CA ALA A 142 -6.66 -42.12 -27.11
C ALA A 142 -6.70 -43.21 -26.02
N GLU A 143 -7.05 -42.90 -24.76
CA GLU A 143 -7.23 -43.91 -23.72
C GLU A 143 -8.42 -44.82 -24.03
N PRO A 144 -8.25 -46.17 -24.03
CA PRO A 144 -9.37 -47.07 -24.17
C PRO A 144 -10.37 -46.81 -23.04
N LEU A 145 -11.63 -46.63 -23.39
CA LEU A 145 -12.73 -46.40 -22.44
C LEU A 145 -12.61 -47.43 -21.30
N PRO A 146 -12.44 -47.01 -20.06
CA PRO A 146 -12.34 -47.95 -18.93
C PRO A 146 -13.62 -48.75 -18.88
N VAL A 147 -13.47 -50.10 -18.91
CA VAL A 147 -14.57 -51.00 -18.54
C VAL A 147 -15.17 -50.47 -17.25
N ASN A 148 -16.50 -50.32 -17.18
CA ASN A 148 -17.30 -49.77 -16.09
C ASN A 148 -16.97 -50.46 -14.75
N THR A 149 -15.80 -50.21 -14.19
CA THR A 149 -15.46 -50.59 -12.83
C THR A 149 -16.04 -49.48 -11.93
N PRO A 150 -16.91 -49.80 -10.98
CA PRO A 150 -17.42 -48.82 -10.03
C PRO A 150 -16.24 -48.13 -9.36
N ALA A 151 -16.28 -46.82 -9.32
CA ALA A 151 -15.24 -46.02 -8.66
C ALA A 151 -15.09 -46.48 -7.20
N SER A 152 -13.86 -46.70 -6.73
CA SER A 152 -13.66 -47.02 -5.31
C SER A 152 -14.26 -45.93 -4.44
N ALA A 153 -14.75 -46.26 -3.26
CA ALA A 153 -15.33 -45.31 -2.30
C ALA A 153 -14.36 -44.14 -2.01
N GLU A 154 -13.07 -44.40 -1.96
CA GLU A 154 -12.01 -43.40 -1.75
C GLU A 154 -11.91 -42.41 -2.93
N ARG A 155 -11.99 -42.92 -4.18
CA ARG A 155 -11.98 -42.08 -5.38
C ARG A 155 -13.22 -41.19 -5.42
N GLU A 156 -14.39 -41.71 -5.06
CA GLU A 156 -15.62 -40.92 -5.04
C GLU A 156 -15.58 -39.87 -3.91
N GLN A 157 -15.04 -40.19 -2.74
CA GLN A 157 -14.80 -39.20 -1.69
C GLN A 157 -13.86 -38.08 -2.13
N ALA A 158 -12.78 -38.40 -2.83
CA ALA A 158 -11.88 -37.41 -3.42
C ALA A 158 -12.59 -36.52 -4.46
N ARG A 159 -13.47 -37.13 -5.32
CA ARG A 159 -14.29 -36.40 -6.30
C ARG A 159 -15.27 -35.44 -5.61
N VAL A 160 -15.96 -35.89 -4.55
CA VAL A 160 -16.85 -35.03 -3.77
C VAL A 160 -16.08 -33.87 -3.13
N ALA A 161 -14.91 -34.12 -2.55
CA ALA A 161 -14.07 -33.08 -1.95
C ALA A 161 -13.61 -32.05 -3.00
N ALA A 162 -13.16 -32.50 -4.18
CA ALA A 162 -12.75 -31.65 -5.28
C ALA A 162 -13.93 -30.81 -5.82
N ALA A 163 -15.07 -31.44 -6.09
CA ALA A 163 -16.27 -30.74 -6.57
C ALA A 163 -16.73 -29.67 -5.55
N LYS A 164 -16.70 -30.00 -4.26
CA LYS A 164 -17.07 -29.07 -3.21
C LYS A 164 -16.13 -27.86 -3.12
N ALA A 165 -14.80 -28.07 -3.26
CA ALA A 165 -13.82 -27.00 -3.30
C ALA A 165 -14.05 -26.06 -4.50
N LEU A 166 -14.29 -26.64 -5.70
CA LEU A 166 -14.58 -25.88 -6.92
C LEU A 166 -15.86 -25.05 -6.80
N LEU A 167 -16.93 -25.62 -6.24
CA LEU A 167 -18.20 -24.91 -6.02
C LEU A 167 -18.04 -23.77 -5.00
N THR A 168 -17.23 -23.98 -3.95
CA THR A 168 -16.92 -22.91 -2.99
C THR A 168 -16.16 -21.76 -3.67
N GLN A 169 -15.14 -22.08 -4.45
CA GLN A 169 -14.41 -21.06 -5.23
C GLN A 169 -15.36 -20.33 -6.20
N ALA A 170 -16.20 -21.06 -6.94
CA ALA A 170 -17.19 -20.48 -7.83
C ALA A 170 -18.10 -19.48 -7.09
N LYS A 171 -18.62 -19.88 -5.94
CA LYS A 171 -19.47 -19.00 -5.11
C LYS A 171 -18.75 -17.71 -4.73
N LEU A 172 -17.51 -17.80 -4.24
CA LEU A 172 -16.73 -16.62 -3.84
C LEU A 172 -16.42 -15.69 -5.02
N LEU A 173 -16.15 -16.23 -6.21
CA LEU A 173 -15.95 -15.44 -7.44
C LEU A 173 -17.23 -14.74 -7.89
N CYS A 174 -18.36 -15.45 -7.87
CA CYS A 174 -19.66 -14.86 -8.20
C CYS A 174 -20.08 -13.79 -7.17
N MET A 175 -19.79 -13.99 -5.88
CA MET A 175 -20.04 -12.98 -4.85
C MET A 175 -19.18 -11.74 -5.08
N ALA A 176 -17.91 -11.89 -5.45
CA ALA A 176 -17.04 -10.78 -5.83
C ALA A 176 -17.60 -10.01 -7.04
N ALA A 177 -18.03 -10.72 -8.09
CA ALA A 177 -18.66 -10.10 -9.26
C ALA A 177 -19.93 -9.30 -8.88
N ARG A 178 -20.79 -9.85 -8.02
CA ARG A 178 -22.00 -9.20 -7.54
C ARG A 178 -21.74 -7.96 -6.66
N LEU A 179 -20.63 -7.95 -5.91
CA LEU A 179 -20.23 -6.78 -5.14
C LEU A 179 -19.79 -5.62 -6.04
N LEU A 180 -19.11 -5.91 -7.14
CA LEU A 180 -18.71 -4.91 -8.12
C LEU A 180 -19.88 -4.40 -8.98
N GLU A 181 -20.79 -5.30 -9.35
CA GLU A 181 -21.96 -4.99 -10.18
C GLU A 181 -23.20 -5.72 -9.62
N PRO A 182 -23.92 -5.10 -8.65
CA PRO A 182 -25.05 -5.75 -7.96
C PRO A 182 -26.18 -6.20 -8.88
N ASN A 183 -26.39 -5.52 -10.00
CA ASN A 183 -27.48 -5.76 -10.94
C ASN A 183 -27.06 -6.68 -12.13
N ARG A 184 -25.93 -7.38 -12.02
CA ARG A 184 -25.46 -8.30 -13.07
C ARG A 184 -26.37 -9.53 -13.15
N GLU A 185 -27.26 -9.54 -14.15
CA GLU A 185 -28.29 -10.59 -14.31
C GLU A 185 -27.72 -12.01 -14.41
N ALA A 186 -26.53 -12.17 -15.03
CA ALA A 186 -25.92 -13.48 -15.24
C ALA A 186 -25.41 -14.14 -13.94
N VAL A 187 -25.15 -13.38 -12.87
CA VAL A 187 -24.60 -13.91 -11.62
C VAL A 187 -25.64 -14.67 -10.80
N GLY A 188 -26.88 -14.21 -10.80
CA GLY A 188 -27.98 -14.87 -10.05
C GLY A 188 -28.18 -16.34 -10.42
N PRO A 189 -28.40 -16.68 -11.71
CA PRO A 189 -28.52 -18.06 -12.18
C PRO A 189 -27.31 -18.94 -11.87
N LEU A 190 -26.08 -18.39 -11.92
CA LEU A 190 -24.87 -19.13 -11.57
C LEU A 190 -24.81 -19.48 -10.09
N LEU A 191 -25.21 -18.57 -9.20
CA LEU A 191 -25.30 -18.84 -7.77
C LEU A 191 -26.36 -19.89 -7.46
N GLY A 192 -27.54 -19.82 -8.09
CA GLY A 192 -28.58 -20.86 -7.98
C GLY A 192 -28.08 -22.23 -8.44
N LYS A 193 -27.39 -22.30 -9.61
CA LYS A 193 -26.77 -23.54 -10.09
C LYS A 193 -25.76 -24.11 -9.08
N ILE A 194 -24.95 -23.26 -8.45
CA ILE A 194 -23.97 -23.68 -7.43
C ILE A 194 -24.67 -24.31 -6.23
N GLU A 195 -25.78 -23.74 -5.78
CA GLU A 195 -26.58 -24.28 -4.67
C GLU A 195 -27.19 -25.63 -5.01
N ASP A 196 -27.75 -25.79 -6.21
CA ASP A 196 -28.27 -27.06 -6.73
C ASP A 196 -27.20 -28.14 -6.80
N LEU A 197 -25.99 -27.79 -7.29
CA LEU A 197 -24.87 -28.71 -7.38
C LEU A 197 -24.35 -29.10 -6.00
N ASN A 198 -24.32 -28.19 -5.02
CA ASN A 198 -23.98 -28.51 -3.64
C ASN A 198 -24.95 -29.52 -3.02
N ALA A 199 -26.25 -29.43 -3.33
CA ALA A 199 -27.24 -30.43 -2.90
C ALA A 199 -26.97 -31.82 -3.54
N LYS A 200 -26.54 -31.85 -4.83
CA LYS A 200 -26.22 -33.07 -5.57
C LYS A 200 -24.93 -33.75 -5.11
N LEU A 201 -24.05 -33.10 -4.37
CA LEU A 201 -22.82 -33.73 -3.84
C LEU A 201 -23.06 -34.95 -2.94
N ARG A 202 -24.30 -35.15 -2.46
CA ARG A 202 -24.69 -36.28 -1.63
C ARG A 202 -24.99 -37.55 -2.45
N THR A 203 -25.12 -37.42 -3.77
CA THR A 203 -25.53 -38.50 -4.68
C THR A 203 -24.42 -38.78 -5.68
N PRO A 204 -23.79 -39.97 -5.70
CA PRO A 204 -22.80 -40.34 -6.68
C PRO A 204 -23.40 -40.45 -8.10
N PRO A 205 -22.61 -40.12 -9.14
CA PRO A 205 -21.27 -39.60 -9.12
C PRO A 205 -21.24 -38.08 -8.83
N ALA A 206 -20.21 -37.62 -8.12
CA ALA A 206 -20.06 -36.19 -7.83
C ALA A 206 -19.93 -35.37 -9.13
N PRO A 207 -20.62 -34.22 -9.26
CA PRO A 207 -20.72 -33.43 -10.49
C PRO A 207 -19.47 -32.54 -10.70
N ILE A 208 -18.31 -33.13 -10.93
CA ILE A 208 -17.04 -32.38 -11.06
C ILE A 208 -17.06 -31.44 -12.27
N ASP A 209 -17.49 -31.93 -13.42
CA ASP A 209 -17.50 -31.16 -14.69
C ASP A 209 -18.41 -29.93 -14.58
N ASP A 210 -19.57 -30.09 -13.94
CA ASP A 210 -20.46 -28.98 -13.65
C ASP A 210 -19.88 -28.00 -12.63
N ALA A 211 -19.12 -28.48 -11.66
CA ALA A 211 -18.42 -27.63 -10.69
C ALA A 211 -17.32 -26.80 -11.37
N VAL A 212 -16.54 -27.42 -12.27
CA VAL A 212 -15.53 -26.71 -13.09
C VAL A 212 -16.22 -25.66 -13.98
N ALA A 213 -17.30 -26.03 -14.65
CA ALA A 213 -18.05 -25.11 -15.50
C ALA A 213 -18.62 -23.93 -14.70
N SER A 214 -19.11 -24.17 -13.48
CA SER A 214 -19.62 -23.12 -12.61
C SER A 214 -18.51 -22.16 -12.14
N ARG A 215 -17.32 -22.68 -11.77
CA ARG A 215 -16.16 -21.85 -11.43
C ARG A 215 -15.72 -21.00 -12.62
N SER A 216 -15.60 -21.59 -13.80
CA SER A 216 -15.24 -20.89 -15.04
C SER A 216 -16.27 -19.81 -15.39
N GLY A 217 -17.56 -20.10 -15.24
CA GLY A 217 -18.65 -19.14 -15.44
C GLY A 217 -18.53 -17.94 -14.50
N CYS A 218 -18.34 -18.17 -13.20
CA CYS A 218 -18.18 -17.09 -12.23
C CYS A 218 -16.91 -16.26 -12.47
N LEU A 219 -15.79 -16.89 -12.84
CA LEU A 219 -14.55 -16.19 -13.18
C LEU A 219 -14.74 -15.32 -14.44
N LYS A 220 -15.44 -15.85 -15.45
CA LYS A 220 -15.80 -15.09 -16.66
C LYS A 220 -16.62 -13.85 -16.31
N GLU A 221 -17.65 -13.98 -15.48
CA GLU A 221 -18.49 -12.85 -15.10
C GLU A 221 -17.68 -11.82 -14.28
N LEU A 222 -16.83 -12.23 -13.35
CA LEU A 222 -15.94 -11.33 -12.62
C LEU A 222 -14.99 -10.59 -13.57
N THR A 223 -14.44 -11.27 -14.58
CA THR A 223 -13.58 -10.65 -15.60
C THR A 223 -14.34 -9.64 -16.46
N LEU A 224 -15.59 -9.95 -16.85
CA LEU A 224 -16.43 -9.04 -17.62
C LEU A 224 -16.79 -7.77 -16.85
N VAL A 225 -17.09 -7.90 -15.55
CA VAL A 225 -17.38 -6.75 -14.68
C VAL A 225 -16.15 -5.85 -14.52
N ARG A 226 -14.95 -6.41 -14.45
CA ARG A 226 -13.69 -5.68 -14.32
C ARG A 226 -13.22 -5.00 -15.59
N ARG A 227 -13.62 -5.50 -16.75
CA ARG A 227 -13.14 -5.04 -18.06
C ARG A 227 -13.26 -3.52 -18.26
N PRO A 228 -14.38 -2.85 -17.94
CA PRO A 228 -14.51 -1.40 -18.10
C PRO A 228 -13.52 -0.60 -17.24
N ALA A 229 -13.30 -1.04 -16.00
CA ALA A 229 -12.38 -0.38 -15.08
C ALA A 229 -10.92 -0.57 -15.51
N THR A 230 -10.55 -1.77 -15.99
CA THR A 230 -9.22 -2.08 -16.53
C THR A 230 -8.91 -1.25 -17.78
N GLN A 231 -9.91 -1.04 -18.67
CA GLN A 231 -9.75 -0.18 -19.85
C GLN A 231 -9.53 1.30 -19.50
N LYS A 232 -10.16 1.80 -18.42
CA LYS A 232 -10.00 3.16 -17.94
C LYS A 232 -8.67 3.39 -17.21
N ASN A 233 -8.15 2.37 -16.55
CA ASN A 233 -6.91 2.44 -15.79
C ASN A 233 -6.04 1.19 -16.04
N PRO A 234 -5.36 1.14 -17.20
CA PRO A 234 -4.57 -0.02 -17.60
C PRO A 234 -3.34 -0.29 -16.71
N ALA A 235 -2.93 0.68 -15.90
CA ALA A 235 -1.68 0.60 -15.14
C ALA A 235 -1.80 -0.15 -13.79
N GLY A 236 -2.94 -0.73 -13.43
CA GLY A 236 -3.07 -1.50 -12.17
C GLY A 236 -2.80 -0.72 -10.87
N GLY A 237 -2.39 0.55 -10.98
CA GLY A 237 -1.80 1.34 -9.89
C GLY A 237 -2.65 1.50 -8.63
N VAL A 238 -3.98 1.43 -8.73
CA VAL A 238 -4.85 1.59 -7.55
C VAL A 238 -4.78 0.36 -6.64
N ALA A 239 -4.73 -0.84 -7.22
CA ALA A 239 -4.57 -2.08 -6.45
C ALA A 239 -3.16 -2.22 -5.86
N ASP A 240 -2.13 -1.68 -6.55
CA ASP A 240 -0.76 -1.63 -6.03
C ASP A 240 -0.63 -0.62 -4.88
N SER A 241 -1.29 0.52 -4.99
CA SER A 241 -1.37 1.51 -3.92
C SER A 241 -2.03 0.92 -2.67
N LEU A 242 -3.19 0.25 -2.84
CA LEU A 242 -3.88 -0.44 -1.75
C LEU A 242 -3.01 -1.52 -1.11
N LEU A 243 -2.33 -2.35 -1.92
CA LEU A 243 -1.42 -3.39 -1.42
C LEU A 243 -0.27 -2.77 -0.62
N SER A 244 0.31 -1.67 -1.11
CA SER A 244 1.39 -0.95 -0.44
C SER A 244 0.92 -0.33 0.88
N GLU A 245 -0.27 0.28 0.92
CA GLU A 245 -0.84 0.86 2.14
C GLU A 245 -1.11 -0.21 3.20
N LEU A 246 -1.73 -1.33 2.81
CA LEU A 246 -1.96 -2.46 3.70
C LEU A 246 -0.66 -3.11 4.18
N SER A 247 0.37 -3.19 3.32
CA SER A 247 1.69 -3.73 3.67
C SER A 247 2.47 -2.82 4.64
N ALA A 248 2.21 -1.51 4.61
CA ALA A 248 2.80 -0.56 5.56
C ALA A 248 2.22 -0.68 6.98
N SER A 249 1.07 -1.36 7.11
CA SER A 249 0.48 -1.72 8.40
C SER A 249 1.04 -3.05 8.91
N SER A 250 0.64 -3.49 10.09
CA SER A 250 0.99 -4.81 10.63
C SER A 250 0.28 -5.99 9.94
N LEU A 251 -0.55 -5.71 8.94
CA LEU A 251 -1.30 -6.69 8.17
C LEU A 251 -0.42 -7.24 7.04
N LEU A 252 -0.60 -8.52 6.71
CA LEU A 252 0.12 -9.20 5.63
C LEU A 252 -0.83 -9.44 4.46
N PRO A 253 -1.01 -8.46 3.55
CA PRO A 253 -1.87 -8.61 2.40
C PRO A 253 -1.20 -9.46 1.31
N PHE A 254 -2.02 -10.19 0.54
CA PHE A 254 -1.61 -10.88 -0.67
C PHE A 254 -2.69 -10.71 -1.76
N ARG A 255 -2.39 -11.08 -2.99
CA ARG A 255 -3.34 -11.04 -4.09
C ARG A 255 -3.84 -12.41 -4.47
N ASP A 256 -5.12 -12.49 -4.82
CA ASP A 256 -5.73 -13.65 -5.49
C ASP A 256 -6.70 -13.19 -6.61
N ASP A 257 -7.40 -14.15 -7.22
CA ASP A 257 -8.38 -13.90 -8.30
C ASP A 257 -9.49 -12.91 -7.90
N ARG A 258 -9.78 -12.73 -6.61
CA ARG A 258 -10.81 -11.81 -6.07
C ARG A 258 -10.28 -10.38 -5.90
N GLY A 259 -8.99 -10.22 -5.58
CA GLY A 259 -8.37 -8.93 -5.30
C GLY A 259 -7.28 -9.00 -4.23
N VAL A 260 -7.21 -7.98 -3.36
CA VAL A 260 -6.25 -7.94 -2.25
C VAL A 260 -6.88 -8.55 -1.01
N VAL A 261 -6.22 -9.55 -0.45
CA VAL A 261 -6.70 -10.37 0.68
C VAL A 261 -5.86 -10.11 1.91
N VAL A 262 -6.52 -9.88 3.04
CA VAL A 262 -5.89 -9.83 4.36
C VAL A 262 -6.41 -11.00 5.18
N THR A 263 -5.50 -11.82 5.71
CA THR A 263 -5.82 -12.96 6.56
C THR A 263 -5.74 -12.56 8.02
N LEU A 264 -6.83 -12.76 8.75
CA LEU A 264 -6.96 -12.51 10.17
C LEU A 264 -7.16 -13.84 10.92
N ARG A 265 -6.73 -13.91 12.17
CA ARG A 265 -6.87 -15.09 13.03
C ARG A 265 -7.26 -14.69 14.44
N ALA A 266 -7.89 -15.62 15.15
CA ALA A 266 -8.24 -15.47 16.57
C ALA A 266 -9.02 -14.19 16.89
N LEU A 267 -9.94 -13.77 16.00
CA LEU A 267 -10.73 -12.56 16.21
C LEU A 267 -11.78 -12.68 17.33
N PHE A 268 -12.22 -13.89 17.62
CA PHE A 268 -13.30 -14.15 18.59
C PHE A 268 -12.78 -14.75 19.89
N ASN A 269 -13.33 -14.31 20.99
CA ASN A 269 -13.13 -14.91 22.30
C ASN A 269 -14.03 -16.17 22.48
N ALA A 270 -13.93 -16.82 23.62
CA ALA A 270 -14.74 -18.02 23.93
C ALA A 270 -16.27 -17.79 23.96
N LYS A 271 -16.71 -16.53 24.00
CA LYS A 271 -18.12 -16.13 23.97
C LYS A 271 -18.61 -15.68 22.61
N ASP A 272 -17.84 -15.94 21.54
CA ASP A 272 -18.09 -15.46 20.17
C ASP A 272 -18.18 -13.92 20.02
N GLN A 273 -17.51 -13.19 20.89
CA GLN A 273 -17.40 -11.74 20.80
C GLN A 273 -16.04 -11.37 20.22
N LEU A 274 -16.01 -10.31 19.44
CA LEU A 274 -14.74 -9.75 18.93
C LEU A 274 -13.87 -9.31 20.13
N ASN A 275 -12.61 -9.71 20.12
CA ASN A 275 -11.64 -9.24 21.11
C ASN A 275 -11.15 -7.82 20.75
N ALA A 276 -10.42 -7.18 21.66
CA ALA A 276 -9.95 -5.80 21.47
C ALA A 276 -8.98 -5.65 20.29
N GLU A 277 -8.10 -6.65 20.07
CA GLU A 277 -7.18 -6.68 18.95
C GLU A 277 -7.93 -6.79 17.62
N ALA A 278 -8.95 -7.65 17.56
CA ALA A 278 -9.83 -7.79 16.40
C ALA A 278 -10.51 -6.47 16.05
N SER A 279 -11.05 -5.75 17.04
CA SER A 279 -11.67 -4.46 16.81
C SER A 279 -10.70 -3.47 16.19
N THR A 280 -9.46 -3.39 16.70
CA THR A 280 -8.42 -2.52 16.16
C THR A 280 -8.04 -2.88 14.71
N GLN A 281 -7.92 -4.17 14.41
CA GLN A 281 -7.60 -4.64 13.05
C GLN A 281 -8.75 -4.35 12.07
N LEU A 282 -10.00 -4.56 12.49
CA LEU A 282 -11.19 -4.28 11.67
C LEU A 282 -11.38 -2.77 11.45
N ASP A 283 -11.11 -1.93 12.46
CA ASP A 283 -11.14 -0.47 12.33
C ASP A 283 -10.09 0.03 11.32
N LEU A 284 -8.89 -0.55 11.35
CA LEU A 284 -7.83 -0.24 10.39
C LEU A 284 -8.28 -0.62 8.96
N LEU A 285 -8.81 -1.83 8.77
CA LEU A 285 -9.30 -2.29 7.47
C LEU A 285 -10.46 -1.43 6.96
N ALA A 286 -11.39 -1.04 7.84
CA ALA A 286 -12.50 -0.17 7.48
C ALA A 286 -12.01 1.24 7.10
N LYS A 287 -10.99 1.76 7.78
CA LYS A 287 -10.37 3.05 7.43
C LYS A 287 -9.76 3.01 6.04
N VAL A 288 -9.03 1.95 5.71
CA VAL A 288 -8.47 1.74 4.36
C VAL A 288 -9.59 1.58 3.33
N ALA A 289 -10.63 0.79 3.62
CA ALA A 289 -11.79 0.64 2.72
C ALA A 289 -12.54 1.96 2.47
N LYS A 290 -12.59 2.84 3.46
CA LYS A 290 -13.17 4.18 3.32
C LYS A 290 -12.33 5.08 2.42
N ALA A 291 -11.00 4.93 2.45
CA ALA A 291 -10.09 5.66 1.57
C ALA A 291 -10.13 5.12 0.12
N HIS A 292 -10.49 3.84 -0.04
CA HIS A 292 -10.57 3.14 -1.32
C HIS A 292 -11.99 2.59 -1.57
N PRO A 293 -13.00 3.44 -1.74
CA PRO A 293 -14.41 3.02 -1.84
C PRO A 293 -14.71 2.18 -3.08
N GLU A 294 -13.82 2.19 -4.08
CA GLU A 294 -13.89 1.37 -5.28
C GLU A 294 -13.61 -0.12 -5.02
N PHE A 295 -13.07 -0.48 -3.84
CA PHE A 295 -12.84 -1.87 -3.43
C PHE A 295 -13.88 -2.30 -2.39
N PRO A 296 -15.03 -2.88 -2.79
CA PRO A 296 -15.96 -3.45 -1.85
C PRO A 296 -15.31 -4.61 -1.09
N LEU A 297 -15.73 -4.79 0.17
CA LEU A 297 -15.18 -5.83 1.05
C LEU A 297 -16.00 -7.11 1.00
N LEU A 298 -15.32 -8.26 0.99
CA LEU A 298 -15.90 -9.57 1.20
C LEU A 298 -15.21 -10.25 2.40
N ALA A 299 -15.92 -10.41 3.50
CA ALA A 299 -15.46 -11.15 4.67
C ALA A 299 -15.80 -12.64 4.51
N VAL A 300 -14.77 -13.51 4.57
CA VAL A 300 -14.93 -14.97 4.39
C VAL A 300 -14.40 -15.69 5.60
N VAL A 301 -15.25 -16.50 6.24
CA VAL A 301 -14.86 -17.35 7.36
C VAL A 301 -14.53 -18.76 6.87
N HIS A 302 -13.33 -19.22 7.16
CA HIS A 302 -12.85 -20.57 6.92
C HIS A 302 -12.74 -21.32 8.26
N VAL A 303 -13.21 -22.54 8.31
CA VAL A 303 -13.08 -23.40 9.47
C VAL A 303 -11.98 -24.44 9.26
N ALA A 304 -11.40 -24.94 10.34
CA ALA A 304 -10.35 -25.93 10.25
C ALA A 304 -10.82 -27.26 9.68
N ARG A 305 -12.04 -27.68 10.04
CA ARG A 305 -12.61 -28.98 9.65
C ARG A 305 -14.14 -28.88 9.51
N GLY A 306 -14.70 -29.70 8.65
CA GLY A 306 -16.13 -29.85 8.49
C GLY A 306 -16.79 -28.77 7.62
N ASN A 307 -18.10 -28.75 7.67
CA ASN A 307 -18.90 -27.75 6.95
C ASN A 307 -19.02 -26.48 7.79
N ALA A 308 -19.30 -25.37 7.12
CA ALA A 308 -19.68 -24.15 7.81
C ALA A 308 -20.95 -24.38 8.64
N SER A 309 -20.96 -23.86 9.85
CA SER A 309 -22.08 -23.92 10.78
C SER A 309 -22.84 -22.58 10.81
N THR A 310 -24.00 -22.57 11.49
CA THR A 310 -24.72 -21.32 11.77
C THR A 310 -23.89 -20.36 12.63
N ARG A 311 -23.02 -20.87 13.49
CA ARG A 311 -22.06 -20.08 14.26
C ARG A 311 -21.08 -19.35 13.35
N ASP A 312 -20.50 -20.04 12.37
CA ASP A 312 -19.54 -19.44 11.43
C ASP A 312 -20.20 -18.36 10.56
N ALA A 313 -21.45 -18.58 10.17
CA ALA A 313 -22.24 -17.58 9.46
C ALA A 313 -22.52 -16.35 10.35
N ALA A 314 -22.83 -16.55 11.64
CA ALA A 314 -23.01 -15.46 12.58
C ALA A 314 -21.69 -14.68 12.81
N GLN A 315 -20.55 -15.37 12.89
CA GLN A 315 -19.24 -14.73 12.97
C GLN A 315 -18.93 -13.90 11.73
N ALA A 316 -19.19 -14.43 10.54
CA ALA A 316 -19.01 -13.68 9.28
C ALA A 316 -19.89 -12.42 9.24
N ALA A 317 -21.15 -12.53 9.67
CA ALA A 317 -22.07 -11.39 9.78
C ALA A 317 -21.57 -10.34 10.79
N THR A 318 -21.06 -10.78 11.95
CA THR A 318 -20.52 -9.91 12.99
C THR A 318 -19.32 -9.10 12.47
N ILE A 319 -18.42 -9.74 11.73
CA ILE A 319 -17.26 -9.06 11.10
C ILE A 319 -17.74 -8.03 10.09
N ALA A 320 -18.66 -8.42 9.20
CA ALA A 320 -19.18 -7.49 8.20
C ALA A 320 -19.90 -6.29 8.84
N GLU A 321 -20.62 -6.50 9.93
CA GLU A 321 -21.25 -5.42 10.66
C GLU A 321 -20.26 -4.51 11.36
N ALA A 322 -19.19 -5.06 11.96
CA ALA A 322 -18.11 -4.29 12.57
C ALA A 322 -17.43 -3.40 11.52
N LEU A 323 -17.07 -3.96 10.35
CA LEU A 323 -16.49 -3.20 9.25
C LEU A 323 -17.41 -2.06 8.77
N ARG A 324 -18.72 -2.30 8.64
CA ARG A 324 -19.69 -1.26 8.26
C ARG A 324 -19.80 -0.16 9.32
N LYS A 325 -19.86 -0.53 10.60
CA LYS A 325 -19.89 0.43 11.71
C LYS A 325 -18.66 1.32 11.75
N SER A 326 -17.50 0.76 11.40
CA SER A 326 -16.23 1.50 11.31
C SER A 326 -16.06 2.28 10.00
N GLY A 327 -17.08 2.26 9.13
CA GLY A 327 -17.18 3.15 7.96
C GLY A 327 -16.84 2.52 6.61
N ALA A 328 -16.68 1.19 6.51
CA ALA A 328 -16.52 0.53 5.21
C ALA A 328 -17.82 0.66 4.38
N PRO A 329 -17.76 1.15 3.12
CA PRO A 329 -18.96 1.53 2.37
C PRO A 329 -19.78 0.34 1.88
N GLN A 330 -19.13 -0.74 1.49
CA GLN A 330 -19.76 -1.96 0.97
C GLN A 330 -19.07 -3.19 1.55
N VAL A 331 -19.81 -4.01 2.27
CA VAL A 331 -19.30 -5.24 2.90
C VAL A 331 -20.31 -6.38 2.71
N ALA A 332 -19.84 -7.51 2.16
CA ALA A 332 -20.57 -8.78 2.17
C ALA A 332 -19.88 -9.79 3.12
N ALA A 333 -20.62 -10.79 3.54
CA ALA A 333 -20.12 -11.85 4.39
C ALA A 333 -20.44 -13.22 3.78
N GLU A 334 -19.50 -14.16 3.91
CA GLU A 334 -19.66 -15.52 3.41
C GLU A 334 -18.88 -16.52 4.28
N THR A 335 -19.22 -17.80 4.18
CA THR A 335 -18.49 -18.89 4.82
C THR A 335 -18.03 -19.90 3.79
N ALA A 336 -16.76 -20.28 3.87
CA ALA A 336 -16.15 -21.27 2.96
C ALA A 336 -16.05 -22.67 3.57
N GLY A 337 -16.40 -22.83 4.85
CA GLY A 337 -16.16 -24.10 5.53
C GLY A 337 -14.69 -24.49 5.53
N SER A 338 -14.39 -25.78 5.52
CA SER A 338 -13.01 -26.31 5.43
C SER A 338 -12.60 -26.69 4.00
N THR A 339 -13.31 -26.20 2.98
CA THR A 339 -13.13 -26.66 1.59
C THR A 339 -11.90 -26.08 0.90
N LEU A 340 -11.34 -24.98 1.43
CA LEU A 340 -10.16 -24.29 0.91
C LEU A 340 -9.05 -24.24 1.97
N PRO A 341 -8.41 -25.36 2.32
CA PRO A 341 -7.35 -25.39 3.30
C PRO A 341 -6.07 -24.74 2.72
N ILE A 342 -5.35 -23.99 3.55
CA ILE A 342 -4.00 -23.47 3.22
C ILE A 342 -2.95 -24.55 3.47
N LEU A 343 -3.16 -25.35 4.52
CA LEU A 343 -2.26 -26.42 4.90
C LEU A 343 -3.03 -27.73 4.90
N ASP A 344 -2.38 -28.81 4.44
CA ASP A 344 -2.95 -30.16 4.48
C ASP A 344 -3.49 -30.46 5.89
N PRO A 345 -4.81 -30.78 6.03
CA PRO A 345 -5.44 -31.02 7.33
C PRO A 345 -4.78 -32.12 8.17
N ALA A 346 -4.00 -33.01 7.55
CA ALA A 346 -3.26 -34.08 8.23
C ALA A 346 -1.97 -33.58 8.90
N ARG A 347 -1.47 -32.38 8.56
CA ARG A 347 -0.22 -31.85 9.12
C ARG A 347 -0.43 -31.22 10.50
N PRO A 348 0.59 -31.30 11.38
CA PRO A 348 0.58 -30.59 12.66
C PRO A 348 0.38 -29.09 12.46
N GLY A 349 -0.44 -28.44 13.31
CA GLY A 349 -0.76 -27.02 13.23
C GLY A 349 -1.74 -26.61 12.10
N ALA A 350 -2.23 -27.59 11.30
CA ALA A 350 -3.15 -27.31 10.21
C ALA A 350 -4.45 -26.67 10.69
N ASN A 351 -4.98 -27.10 11.83
CA ASN A 351 -6.23 -26.55 12.37
C ASN A 351 -6.13 -25.05 12.62
N GLU A 352 -5.05 -24.59 13.24
CA GLU A 352 -4.82 -23.17 13.57
C GLU A 352 -4.61 -22.32 12.31
N ARG A 353 -3.98 -22.89 11.28
CA ARG A 353 -3.71 -22.19 10.04
C ARG A 353 -4.90 -22.18 9.09
N ASN A 354 -5.70 -23.24 9.06
CA ASN A 354 -6.87 -23.36 8.20
C ASN A 354 -8.08 -22.61 8.77
N ALA A 355 -8.24 -22.55 10.11
CA ALA A 355 -9.20 -21.68 10.76
C ALA A 355 -8.74 -20.22 10.64
N ARG A 356 -9.34 -19.49 9.72
CA ARG A 356 -8.97 -18.11 9.42
C ARG A 356 -10.15 -17.31 8.91
N ILE A 357 -9.98 -16.02 8.90
CA ILE A 357 -10.91 -15.08 8.31
C ILE A 357 -10.15 -14.31 7.24
N GLU A 358 -10.69 -14.27 6.04
CA GLU A 358 -10.18 -13.47 4.94
C GLU A 358 -11.05 -12.24 4.76
N VAL A 359 -10.45 -11.05 4.79
CA VAL A 359 -11.09 -9.82 4.35
C VAL A 359 -10.52 -9.48 3.00
N VAL A 360 -11.34 -9.58 1.98
CA VAL A 360 -10.98 -9.39 0.58
C VAL A 360 -11.42 -8.01 0.14
N PHE A 361 -10.50 -7.17 -0.27
CA PHE A 361 -10.76 -5.96 -1.04
C PHE A 361 -10.94 -6.37 -2.49
N VAL A 362 -12.19 -6.46 -2.93
CA VAL A 362 -12.51 -6.97 -4.26
C VAL A 362 -12.05 -5.97 -5.31
N SER A 363 -11.08 -6.37 -6.12
CA SER A 363 -10.49 -5.47 -7.13
C SER A 363 -11.49 -5.16 -8.25
N PRO A 364 -11.72 -3.88 -8.56
CA PRO A 364 -12.57 -3.48 -9.69
C PRO A 364 -11.88 -3.64 -11.05
N SER A 365 -10.55 -3.78 -11.07
CA SER A 365 -9.76 -4.03 -12.27
C SER A 365 -9.10 -5.40 -12.21
N SER A 366 -8.89 -6.05 -13.36
CA SER A 366 -8.02 -7.22 -13.45
C SER A 366 -6.58 -6.79 -13.19
N SER A 367 -5.92 -7.50 -12.30
CA SER A 367 -4.48 -7.32 -12.01
C SER A 367 -3.64 -7.83 -13.15
#